data_1d654e1e9d907ad83781b4f72369b48d
#
_entry.id   1d654e1e9d907ad83781b4f72369b48d
#
_cell.length_a   1.000
_cell.length_b   1.000
_cell.length_c   1.000
_cell.angle_alpha   90.00
_cell.angle_beta   90.00
_cell.angle_gamma   90.00
#
_symmetry.space_group_name_H-M   'P 1'
#
loop_
_entity.id
_entity.type
_entity.pdbx_description
1 polymer ?
#
loop_
_entity_poly.entity_id
_entity_poly.type
_entity_poly.pdbx_seq_one_letter_code
_entity_poly.pdbx_strand_id
1 'polypeptide(L)'
;DGRRGDNVLVTLGAPNSISPELLESQRRELLSDYPPHQKDAWGILIGGDDLNYSIAPLWVNKVLPTLLDAAADANVDLYITTSRRTQAATEMAIAKLCGDTSVVRMLLLASQDSRNPVPGILGHCSRVFCTEDSVSMISEAVTAGVQTAVVTVGHHHGVKRLLQEVTEWLVDARLLSTKRLWGVPRFNRMIEDFENQNYLCQITPRNLNDDLR
;
A
#
# COMPACT_ATOMS: atom_id res chain seq x y z
N ASP A 1 2.72 21.69 3.79
CA ASP A 1 3.99 22.19 4.28
C ASP A 1 4.05 23.74 4.37
N GLY A 2 2.91 24.40 4.14
CA GLY A 2 2.78 25.87 4.27
C GLY A 2 3.55 26.70 3.22
N ARG A 3 4.13 26.07 2.21
CA ARG A 3 4.69 26.80 1.07
C ARG A 3 3.52 27.27 0.21
N ARG A 4 3.46 28.56 -0.04
CA ARG A 4 2.49 29.19 -0.95
C ARG A 4 3.28 30.08 -1.90
N GLY A 5 2.88 30.11 -3.16
CA GLY A 5 3.46 30.91 -4.23
C GLY A 5 2.78 30.59 -5.54
N ASP A 6 2.85 31.49 -6.51
CA ASP A 6 2.19 31.35 -7.81
C ASP A 6 2.65 30.13 -8.62
N ASN A 7 3.81 29.55 -8.25
CA ASN A 7 4.40 28.37 -8.87
C ASN A 7 4.33 27.11 -7.98
N VAL A 8 3.50 27.10 -6.93
CA VAL A 8 3.33 25.99 -5.99
C VAL A 8 1.94 25.43 -6.08
N LEU A 9 1.82 24.20 -6.56
CA LEU A 9 0.60 23.41 -6.48
C LEU A 9 0.65 22.53 -5.23
N VAL A 10 -0.33 22.70 -4.34
CA VAL A 10 -0.48 21.86 -3.15
C VAL A 10 -1.42 20.71 -3.49
N THR A 11 -0.93 19.47 -3.34
CA THR A 11 -1.69 18.24 -3.54
C THR A 11 -1.84 17.50 -2.22
N LEU A 12 -2.93 16.75 -2.05
CA LEU A 12 -3.15 15.93 -0.87
C LEU A 12 -2.26 14.68 -0.89
N GLY A 13 -2.18 14.01 -2.05
CA GLY A 13 -1.31 12.85 -2.29
C GLY A 13 -0.21 13.11 -3.31
N ALA A 14 0.55 12.07 -3.65
CA ALA A 14 1.53 12.14 -4.72
C ALA A 14 0.84 12.28 -6.08
N PRO A 15 1.32 13.19 -6.95
CA PRO A 15 0.85 13.26 -8.33
C PRO A 15 1.06 11.92 -9.04
N ASN A 16 0.05 11.48 -9.80
CA ASN A 16 0.08 10.21 -10.53
C ASN A 16 -0.65 10.35 -11.89
N SER A 17 -0.62 9.29 -12.70
CA SER A 17 -1.21 9.25 -14.04
C SER A 17 -2.53 8.50 -14.10
N ILE A 18 -3.13 8.16 -12.96
CA ILE A 18 -4.39 7.42 -12.92
C ILE A 18 -5.50 8.23 -13.60
N SER A 19 -6.15 7.61 -14.57
CA SER A 19 -7.33 8.13 -15.25
C SER A 19 -8.32 6.99 -15.55
N PRO A 20 -9.60 7.28 -15.77
CA PRO A 20 -10.59 6.25 -16.11
C PRO A 20 -10.19 5.42 -17.34
N GLU A 21 -9.60 6.05 -18.35
CA GLU A 21 -9.17 5.40 -19.60
C GLU A 21 -8.00 4.45 -19.34
N LEU A 22 -7.03 4.87 -18.51
CA LEU A 22 -5.89 4.05 -18.11
C LEU A 22 -6.36 2.84 -17.30
N LEU A 23 -7.21 3.05 -16.31
CA LEU A 23 -7.77 1.98 -15.48
C LEU A 23 -8.49 0.94 -16.34
N GLU A 24 -9.36 1.37 -17.26
CA GLU A 24 -10.13 0.45 -18.09
C GLU A 24 -9.23 -0.31 -19.10
N SER A 25 -8.24 0.34 -19.72
CA SER A 25 -7.33 -0.32 -20.63
C SER A 25 -6.47 -1.35 -19.92
N GLN A 26 -5.91 -1.00 -18.75
CA GLN A 26 -5.05 -1.90 -17.97
C GLN A 26 -5.86 -3.01 -17.28
N ARG A 27 -7.11 -2.76 -16.92
CA ARG A 27 -8.03 -3.80 -16.47
C ARG A 27 -8.24 -4.88 -17.53
N ARG A 28 -8.49 -4.50 -18.77
CA ARG A 28 -8.69 -5.46 -19.88
C ARG A 28 -7.45 -6.31 -20.12
N GLU A 29 -6.27 -5.69 -20.10
CA GLU A 29 -5.00 -6.40 -20.23
C GLU A 29 -4.79 -7.37 -19.06
N LEU A 30 -4.98 -6.93 -17.82
CA LEU A 30 -4.89 -7.76 -16.64
C LEU A 30 -5.80 -8.99 -16.71
N LEU A 31 -7.07 -8.80 -17.09
CA LEU A 31 -8.06 -9.88 -17.14
C LEU A 31 -7.88 -10.82 -18.33
N SER A 32 -7.20 -10.37 -19.39
CA SER A 32 -6.78 -11.25 -20.48
C SER A 32 -5.71 -12.23 -20.03
N ASP A 33 -4.75 -11.77 -19.22
CA ASP A 33 -3.66 -12.60 -18.71
C ASP A 33 -4.09 -13.45 -17.50
N TYR A 34 -4.94 -12.87 -16.65
CA TYR A 34 -5.38 -13.45 -15.37
C TYR A 34 -6.90 -13.38 -15.23
N PRO A 35 -7.65 -14.23 -15.98
CA PRO A 35 -9.11 -14.21 -15.96
C PRO A 35 -9.65 -14.53 -14.56
N PRO A 36 -10.71 -13.81 -14.08
CA PRO A 36 -11.26 -14.01 -12.75
C PRO A 36 -11.99 -15.33 -12.63
N HIS A 37 -12.00 -15.90 -11.42
CA HIS A 37 -12.83 -17.04 -11.06
C HIS A 37 -14.07 -16.61 -10.26
N GLN A 38 -13.94 -15.52 -9.51
CA GLN A 38 -15.01 -14.96 -8.69
C GLN A 38 -15.57 -13.69 -9.30
N LYS A 39 -16.73 -13.25 -8.79
CA LYS A 39 -17.39 -12.02 -9.25
C LYS A 39 -16.70 -10.77 -8.72
N ASP A 40 -16.05 -10.88 -7.57
CA ASP A 40 -15.37 -9.80 -6.90
C ASP A 40 -13.90 -10.13 -6.68
N ALA A 41 -13.09 -9.12 -6.54
CA ALA A 41 -11.66 -9.26 -6.36
C ALA A 41 -11.09 -8.22 -5.40
N TRP A 42 -10.06 -8.61 -4.67
CA TRP A 42 -9.24 -7.71 -3.85
C TRP A 42 -7.81 -7.63 -4.36
N GLY A 43 -7.22 -6.45 -4.25
CA GLY A 43 -5.82 -6.21 -4.58
C GLY A 43 -4.96 -6.14 -3.32
N ILE A 44 -3.74 -6.72 -3.38
CA ILE A 44 -2.73 -6.57 -2.33
C ILE A 44 -1.48 -5.95 -2.96
N LEU A 45 -1.19 -4.70 -2.58
CA LEU A 45 -0.08 -3.91 -3.11
C LEU A 45 1.01 -3.81 -2.03
N ILE A 46 2.06 -4.61 -2.19
CA ILE A 46 3.14 -4.72 -1.21
C ILE A 46 4.31 -3.84 -1.66
N GLY A 47 4.64 -2.86 -0.85
CA GLY A 47 5.79 -1.99 -1.05
C GLY A 47 7.11 -2.70 -0.74
N GLY A 48 8.06 -2.00 -0.17
CA GLY A 48 9.36 -2.59 0.16
C GLY A 48 10.16 -1.71 1.11
N ASP A 49 11.36 -2.16 1.40
CA ASP A 49 12.23 -1.49 2.35
C ASP A 49 12.66 -0.11 1.85
N ASP A 50 12.72 0.84 2.78
CA ASP A 50 13.34 2.14 2.59
C ASP A 50 14.11 2.58 3.85
N LEU A 51 14.39 3.87 3.98
CA LEU A 51 15.14 4.39 5.14
C LEU A 51 14.36 4.26 6.47
N ASN A 52 13.05 4.11 6.42
CA ASN A 52 12.15 4.21 7.57
C ASN A 52 11.37 2.93 7.81
N TYR A 53 11.00 2.24 6.74
CA TYR A 53 10.15 1.06 6.75
C TYR A 53 10.91 -0.20 6.37
N SER A 54 10.47 -1.33 6.91
CA SER A 54 10.95 -2.66 6.54
C SER A 54 9.79 -3.65 6.48
N ILE A 55 9.68 -4.33 5.34
CA ILE A 55 8.70 -5.41 5.13
C ILE A 55 9.43 -6.74 5.19
N ALA A 56 9.68 -7.20 6.41
CA ALA A 56 10.38 -8.46 6.65
C ALA A 56 9.48 -9.69 6.37
N PRO A 57 10.07 -10.88 6.07
CA PRO A 57 9.31 -12.13 5.96
C PRO A 57 8.43 -12.43 7.17
N LEU A 58 8.84 -12.00 8.38
CA LEU A 58 8.03 -12.16 9.59
C LEU A 58 6.71 -11.40 9.53
N TRP A 59 6.72 -10.19 8.96
CA TRP A 59 5.51 -9.39 8.75
C TRP A 59 4.59 -10.09 7.74
N VAL A 60 5.15 -10.57 6.62
CA VAL A 60 4.41 -11.30 5.58
C VAL A 60 3.73 -12.53 6.17
N ASN A 61 4.47 -13.35 6.94
CA ASN A 61 3.96 -14.56 7.59
C ASN A 61 2.85 -14.27 8.62
N LYS A 62 2.77 -13.05 9.13
CA LYS A 62 1.73 -12.64 10.06
C LYS A 62 0.49 -12.09 9.36
N VAL A 63 0.67 -11.30 8.29
CA VAL A 63 -0.40 -10.53 7.65
C VAL A 63 -1.04 -11.27 6.49
N LEU A 64 -0.23 -11.84 5.61
CA LEU A 64 -0.74 -12.44 4.37
C LEU A 64 -1.68 -13.62 4.60
N PRO A 65 -1.45 -14.57 5.54
CA PRO A 65 -2.40 -15.64 5.81
C PRO A 65 -3.79 -15.13 6.19
N THR A 66 -3.87 -14.08 7.02
CA THR A 66 -5.14 -13.47 7.42
C THR A 66 -5.90 -12.90 6.21
N LEU A 67 -5.20 -12.27 5.26
CA LEU A 67 -5.82 -11.75 4.03
C LEU A 67 -6.25 -12.89 3.09
N LEU A 68 -5.47 -13.96 3.01
CA LEU A 68 -5.81 -15.15 2.23
C LEU A 68 -7.07 -15.82 2.78
N ASP A 69 -7.14 -16.02 4.10
CA ASP A 69 -8.29 -16.63 4.77
C ASP A 69 -9.54 -15.76 4.60
N ALA A 70 -9.41 -14.44 4.82
CA ALA A 70 -10.53 -13.52 4.64
C ALA A 70 -11.04 -13.47 3.18
N ALA A 71 -10.15 -13.56 2.20
CA ALA A 71 -10.54 -13.64 0.79
C ALA A 71 -11.27 -14.94 0.46
N ALA A 72 -10.83 -16.06 1.05
CA ALA A 72 -11.49 -17.33 0.92
C ALA A 72 -12.91 -17.29 1.53
N ASP A 73 -13.04 -16.76 2.73
CA ASP A 73 -14.32 -16.60 3.43
C ASP A 73 -15.28 -15.67 2.68
N ALA A 74 -14.75 -14.59 2.08
CA ALA A 74 -15.51 -13.64 1.26
C ALA A 74 -15.80 -14.17 -0.16
N ASN A 75 -15.20 -15.28 -0.56
CA ASN A 75 -15.29 -15.85 -1.91
C ASN A 75 -14.89 -14.84 -3.01
N VAL A 76 -13.72 -14.21 -2.84
CA VAL A 76 -13.14 -13.22 -3.78
C VAL A 76 -11.80 -13.69 -4.32
N ASP A 77 -11.45 -13.24 -5.50
CA ASP A 77 -10.13 -13.45 -6.10
C ASP A 77 -9.11 -12.45 -5.55
N LEU A 78 -7.85 -12.88 -5.38
CA LEU A 78 -6.74 -12.00 -4.99
C LEU A 78 -5.78 -11.73 -6.15
N TYR A 79 -5.46 -10.45 -6.34
CA TYR A 79 -4.44 -9.96 -7.26
C TYR A 79 -3.34 -9.30 -6.44
N ILE A 80 -2.16 -9.92 -6.40
CA ILE A 80 -1.06 -9.55 -5.51
C ILE A 80 0.13 -9.08 -6.33
N THR A 81 0.72 -7.94 -5.95
CA THR A 81 1.97 -7.48 -6.55
C THR A 81 2.91 -6.92 -5.49
N THR A 82 4.21 -6.98 -5.80
CA THR A 82 5.28 -6.39 -5.00
C THR A 82 5.88 -5.17 -5.67
N SER A 83 6.71 -4.43 -4.97
CA SER A 83 7.45 -3.30 -5.53
C SER A 83 8.91 -3.68 -5.81
N ARG A 84 9.58 -2.89 -6.66
CA ARG A 84 11.03 -3.06 -6.93
C ARG A 84 11.92 -2.89 -5.69
N ARG A 85 11.37 -2.37 -4.59
CA ARG A 85 12.06 -2.21 -3.30
C ARG A 85 11.82 -3.41 -2.37
N THR A 86 10.94 -4.35 -2.75
CA THR A 86 10.67 -5.54 -1.95
C THR A 86 11.89 -6.46 -1.94
N GLN A 87 12.34 -6.86 -0.76
CA GLN A 87 13.51 -7.73 -0.62
C GLN A 87 13.23 -9.15 -1.14
N ALA A 88 14.23 -9.80 -1.73
CA ALA A 88 14.10 -11.15 -2.27
C ALA A 88 13.58 -12.16 -1.23
N ALA A 89 14.03 -12.07 0.02
CA ALA A 89 13.55 -12.93 1.10
C ALA A 89 12.06 -12.72 1.40
N THR A 90 11.57 -11.49 1.26
CA THR A 90 10.16 -11.14 1.44
C THR A 90 9.33 -11.68 0.28
N GLU A 91 9.78 -11.52 -0.96
CA GLU A 91 9.11 -12.10 -2.14
C GLU A 91 9.06 -13.63 -2.08
N MET A 92 10.13 -14.29 -1.62
CA MET A 92 10.13 -15.74 -1.40
C MET A 92 9.09 -16.17 -0.37
N ALA A 93 8.92 -15.43 0.72
CA ALA A 93 7.89 -15.72 1.73
C ALA A 93 6.48 -15.53 1.14
N ILE A 94 6.24 -14.48 0.36
CA ILE A 94 4.97 -14.24 -0.34
C ILE A 94 4.68 -15.39 -1.32
N ALA A 95 5.63 -15.74 -2.18
CA ALA A 95 5.47 -16.82 -3.16
C ALA A 95 5.13 -18.16 -2.50
N LYS A 96 5.79 -18.47 -1.38
CA LYS A 96 5.51 -19.70 -0.62
C LYS A 96 4.09 -19.74 -0.09
N LEU A 97 3.58 -18.65 0.46
CA LEU A 97 2.22 -18.58 1.02
C LEU A 97 1.14 -18.59 -0.06
N CYS A 98 1.43 -18.02 -1.23
CA CYS A 98 0.49 -17.95 -2.34
C CYS A 98 0.46 -19.20 -3.22
N GLY A 99 1.48 -20.05 -3.15
CA GLY A 99 1.64 -21.19 -4.07
C GLY A 99 0.60 -22.30 -3.93
N ASP A 100 0.01 -22.46 -2.74
CA ASP A 100 -0.90 -23.55 -2.41
C ASP A 100 -2.36 -23.11 -2.28
N THR A 101 -2.71 -21.89 -2.72
CA THR A 101 -4.07 -21.36 -2.53
C THR A 101 -4.77 -21.02 -3.85
N SER A 102 -6.04 -21.41 -3.96
CA SER A 102 -6.88 -21.18 -5.14
C SER A 102 -7.42 -19.75 -5.22
N VAL A 103 -7.39 -18.98 -4.14
CA VAL A 103 -7.91 -17.60 -4.13
C VAL A 103 -6.98 -16.60 -4.84
N VAL A 104 -5.68 -16.92 -4.98
CA VAL A 104 -4.71 -16.06 -5.65
C VAL A 104 -4.79 -16.29 -7.16
N ARG A 105 -5.33 -15.30 -7.86
CA ARG A 105 -5.43 -15.29 -9.34
C ARG A 105 -4.18 -14.77 -10.01
N MET A 106 -3.53 -13.81 -9.38
CA MET A 106 -2.29 -13.23 -9.87
C MET A 106 -1.33 -13.01 -8.70
N LEU A 107 -0.12 -13.49 -8.88
CA LEU A 107 1.04 -13.07 -8.08
C LEU A 107 2.12 -12.56 -9.03
N LEU A 108 2.34 -11.24 -9.03
CA LEU A 108 3.39 -10.61 -9.83
C LEU A 108 4.47 -10.07 -8.91
N LEU A 109 5.61 -10.75 -8.90
CA LEU A 109 6.79 -10.34 -8.14
C LEU A 109 7.65 -9.40 -8.98
N ALA A 110 7.90 -8.21 -8.48
CA ALA A 110 8.62 -7.17 -9.22
C ALA A 110 10.07 -7.53 -9.56
N SER A 111 10.67 -8.50 -8.87
CA SER A 111 11.99 -9.06 -9.23
C SER A 111 11.95 -9.97 -10.46
N GLN A 112 10.80 -10.52 -10.80
CA GLN A 112 10.63 -11.49 -11.90
C GLN A 112 9.94 -10.87 -13.11
N ASP A 113 9.11 -9.85 -12.92
CA ASP A 113 8.37 -9.19 -13.97
C ASP A 113 8.42 -7.67 -13.80
N SER A 114 8.84 -6.96 -14.83
CA SER A 114 9.00 -5.50 -14.82
C SER A 114 7.70 -4.74 -15.14
N ARG A 115 6.62 -5.43 -15.50
CA ARG A 115 5.31 -4.80 -15.76
C ARG A 115 4.79 -4.13 -14.50
N ASN A 116 4.01 -3.08 -14.68
CA ASN A 116 3.28 -2.43 -13.59
C ASN A 116 1.81 -2.83 -13.60
N PRO A 117 1.37 -3.80 -12.78
CA PRO A 117 -0.01 -4.25 -12.77
C PRO A 117 -0.94 -3.35 -11.95
N VAL A 118 -0.39 -2.36 -11.23
CA VAL A 118 -1.17 -1.54 -10.27
C VAL A 118 -2.40 -0.90 -10.93
N PRO A 119 -2.32 -0.21 -12.08
CA PRO A 119 -3.52 0.38 -12.69
C PRO A 119 -4.59 -0.67 -13.06
N GLY A 120 -4.17 -1.86 -13.52
CA GLY A 120 -5.08 -2.96 -13.83
C GLY A 120 -5.79 -3.50 -12.57
N ILE A 121 -5.06 -3.68 -11.48
CA ILE A 121 -5.60 -4.08 -10.17
C ILE A 121 -6.60 -3.03 -9.68
N LEU A 122 -6.23 -1.74 -9.71
CA LEU A 122 -7.09 -0.64 -9.28
C LEU A 122 -8.35 -0.51 -10.14
N GLY A 123 -8.28 -0.84 -11.43
CA GLY A 123 -9.42 -0.84 -12.33
C GLY A 123 -10.33 -2.07 -12.20
N HIS A 124 -9.88 -3.13 -11.52
CA HIS A 124 -10.63 -4.39 -11.40
C HIS A 124 -11.15 -4.65 -9.99
N CYS A 125 -10.32 -4.44 -8.97
CA CYS A 125 -10.63 -4.84 -7.60
C CYS A 125 -11.60 -3.84 -6.93
N SER A 126 -12.52 -4.37 -6.12
CA SER A 126 -13.43 -3.56 -5.30
C SER A 126 -12.74 -2.98 -4.07
N ARG A 127 -11.71 -3.68 -3.58
CA ARG A 127 -10.92 -3.27 -2.41
C ARG A 127 -9.45 -3.51 -2.66
N VAL A 128 -8.60 -2.64 -2.13
CA VAL A 128 -7.14 -2.84 -2.15
C VAL A 128 -6.52 -2.62 -0.78
N PHE A 129 -5.51 -3.45 -0.48
CA PHE A 129 -4.68 -3.37 0.71
C PHE A 129 -3.29 -2.89 0.29
N CYS A 130 -2.91 -1.70 0.74
CA CYS A 130 -1.60 -1.12 0.45
C CYS A 130 -0.74 -1.11 1.71
N THR A 131 0.53 -1.45 1.62
CA THR A 131 1.46 -1.23 2.74
C THR A 131 1.79 0.25 2.89
N GLU A 132 1.91 0.72 4.14
CA GLU A 132 2.05 2.15 4.49
C GLU A 132 3.30 2.84 3.94
N ASP A 133 4.33 2.08 3.58
CA ASP A 133 5.59 2.59 3.01
C ASP A 133 5.45 3.14 1.60
N SER A 134 4.38 2.79 0.89
CA SER A 134 4.21 3.10 -0.53
C SER A 134 3.24 4.26 -0.80
N VAL A 135 3.73 5.48 -0.60
CA VAL A 135 2.98 6.73 -0.87
C VAL A 135 2.38 6.76 -2.28
N SER A 136 3.11 6.25 -3.29
CA SER A 136 2.64 6.25 -4.67
C SER A 136 1.45 5.31 -4.85
N MET A 137 1.54 4.05 -4.38
CA MET A 137 0.45 3.08 -4.50
C MET A 137 -0.80 3.55 -3.74
N ILE A 138 -0.62 4.11 -2.53
CA ILE A 138 -1.73 4.70 -1.75
C ILE A 138 -2.39 5.85 -2.52
N SER A 139 -1.59 6.77 -3.06
CA SER A 139 -2.12 7.92 -3.82
C SER A 139 -2.81 7.48 -5.11
N GLU A 140 -2.29 6.47 -5.81
CA GLU A 140 -2.92 5.88 -6.99
C GLU A 140 -4.25 5.22 -6.65
N ALA A 141 -4.31 4.43 -5.55
CA ALA A 141 -5.52 3.77 -5.09
C ALA A 141 -6.61 4.78 -4.72
N VAL A 142 -6.27 5.82 -3.95
CA VAL A 142 -7.21 6.89 -3.61
C VAL A 142 -7.67 7.66 -4.86
N THR A 143 -6.78 7.93 -5.81
CA THR A 143 -7.14 8.60 -7.08
C THR A 143 -8.07 7.75 -7.93
N ALA A 144 -7.88 6.42 -7.93
CA ALA A 144 -8.76 5.49 -8.63
C ALA A 144 -10.16 5.38 -7.98
N GLY A 145 -10.32 5.84 -6.74
CA GLY A 145 -11.59 5.76 -6.00
C GLY A 145 -11.94 4.35 -5.51
N VAL A 146 -10.98 3.42 -5.49
CA VAL A 146 -11.17 2.08 -4.97
C VAL A 146 -11.16 2.09 -3.44
N GLN A 147 -11.93 1.20 -2.80
CA GLN A 147 -11.89 1.06 -1.34
C GLN A 147 -10.48 0.68 -0.89
N THR A 148 -9.82 1.58 -0.18
CA THR A 148 -8.40 1.45 0.15
C THR A 148 -8.20 1.24 1.64
N ALA A 149 -7.47 0.18 2.00
CA ALA A 149 -7.00 -0.08 3.35
C ALA A 149 -5.47 -0.01 3.39
N VAL A 150 -4.93 0.80 4.29
CA VAL A 150 -3.48 0.91 4.48
C VAL A 150 -3.06 0.02 5.64
N VAL A 151 -2.24 -0.98 5.36
CA VAL A 151 -1.75 -1.93 6.36
C VAL A 151 -0.39 -1.46 6.88
N THR A 152 -0.31 -1.27 8.20
CA THR A 152 0.93 -0.81 8.83
C THR A 152 2.03 -1.86 8.77
N VAL A 153 3.25 -1.42 8.53
CA VAL A 153 4.44 -2.28 8.45
C VAL A 153 5.42 -2.00 9.60
N GLY A 154 6.54 -2.71 9.65
CA GLY A 154 7.56 -2.49 10.65
C GLY A 154 8.39 -1.25 10.37
N HIS A 155 8.61 -0.43 11.37
CA HIS A 155 9.63 0.62 11.32
C HIS A 155 11.00 0.04 11.67
N HIS A 156 12.06 0.56 11.06
CA HIS A 156 13.42 0.19 11.45
C HIS A 156 13.66 0.59 12.92
N HIS A 157 14.00 -0.39 13.75
CA HIS A 157 14.36 -0.16 15.15
C HIS A 157 15.80 0.39 15.25
N GLY A 158 16.00 1.46 16.04
CA GLY A 158 17.33 1.98 16.30
C GLY A 158 17.36 3.47 16.67
N VAL A 159 18.56 4.03 16.74
CA VAL A 159 18.82 5.45 17.06
C VAL A 159 18.02 6.42 16.18
N LYS A 160 17.69 6.02 14.96
CA LYS A 160 16.85 6.81 14.05
C LYS A 160 15.42 7.00 14.57
N ARG A 161 14.83 5.99 15.21
CA ARG A 161 13.49 6.11 15.82
C ARG A 161 13.49 7.10 16.98
N LEU A 162 14.51 7.04 17.84
CA LEU A 162 14.64 7.99 18.94
C LEU A 162 14.80 9.43 18.41
N LEU A 163 15.57 9.61 17.34
CA LEU A 163 15.71 10.92 16.68
C LEU A 163 14.40 11.38 16.04
N GLN A 164 13.60 10.47 15.49
CA GLN A 164 12.26 10.79 14.95
C GLN A 164 11.30 11.19 16.06
N GLU A 165 11.18 10.42 17.13
CA GLU A 165 10.32 10.73 18.28
C GLU A 165 10.70 12.08 18.91
N VAL A 166 12.01 12.38 19.03
CA VAL A 166 12.49 13.69 19.49
C VAL A 166 12.15 14.79 18.48
N THR A 167 12.24 14.51 17.19
CA THR A 167 11.92 15.49 16.14
C THR A 167 10.42 15.78 16.09
N GLU A 168 9.58 14.75 16.22
CA GLU A 168 8.12 14.89 16.29
C GLU A 168 7.72 15.70 17.56
N TRP A 169 8.31 15.37 18.69
CA TRP A 169 8.10 16.12 19.93
C TRP A 169 8.51 17.60 19.80
N LEU A 170 9.64 17.89 19.15
CA LEU A 170 10.11 19.25 18.90
C LEU A 170 9.20 20.03 17.93
N VAL A 171 8.55 19.33 17.01
CA VAL A 171 7.57 19.92 16.09
C VAL A 171 6.26 20.22 16.82
N ASP A 172 5.76 19.28 17.60
CA ASP A 172 4.54 19.43 18.40
C ASP A 172 4.69 20.52 19.44
N ALA A 173 5.89 20.63 20.05
CA ALA A 173 6.26 21.73 20.92
C ALA A 173 6.48 23.07 20.21
N ARG A 174 6.29 23.15 18.88
CA ARG A 174 6.56 24.32 18.02
C ARG A 174 8.00 24.86 18.08
N LEU A 175 8.94 24.07 18.56
CA LEU A 175 10.37 24.44 18.64
C LEU A 175 11.11 24.22 17.32
N LEU A 176 10.58 23.33 16.44
CA LEU A 176 11.10 23.11 15.10
C LEU A 176 10.02 23.42 14.05
N SER A 177 10.39 24.19 13.02
CA SER A 177 9.50 24.48 11.92
C SER A 177 9.34 23.26 11.01
N THR A 178 8.11 22.87 10.75
CA THR A 178 7.74 21.80 9.79
C THR A 178 8.34 22.00 8.38
N LYS A 179 8.77 23.23 8.05
CA LYS A 179 9.40 23.57 6.77
C LYS A 179 10.78 22.93 6.57
N ARG A 180 11.44 22.49 7.64
CA ARG A 180 12.78 21.88 7.61
C ARG A 180 12.78 20.36 7.72
N LEU A 181 11.60 19.73 7.86
CA LEU A 181 11.47 18.30 7.97
C LEU A 181 11.33 17.67 6.58
N TRP A 182 12.18 16.68 6.32
CA TRP A 182 12.10 15.82 5.14
C TRP A 182 11.80 14.38 5.62
N GLY A 183 10.82 13.70 4.98
CA GLY A 183 10.59 12.27 5.19
C GLY A 183 9.30 11.92 5.94
N VAL A 184 9.35 10.93 6.81
CA VAL A 184 8.24 10.20 7.46
C VAL A 184 7.10 11.05 8.03
N PRO A 185 7.33 12.17 8.75
CA PRO A 185 6.22 12.95 9.30
C PRO A 185 5.23 13.49 8.25
N ARG A 186 5.66 13.58 6.97
CA ARG A 186 4.78 14.02 5.89
C ARG A 186 3.90 12.89 5.35
N PHE A 187 4.43 11.67 5.36
CA PHE A 187 3.69 10.50 4.88
C PHE A 187 2.60 10.11 5.86
N ASN A 188 2.90 10.10 7.15
CA ASN A 188 1.90 9.86 8.19
C ASN A 188 0.76 10.89 8.10
N ARG A 189 1.09 12.19 7.96
CA ARG A 189 0.08 13.23 7.77
C ARG A 189 -0.76 13.04 6.50
N MET A 190 -0.15 12.63 5.39
CA MET A 190 -0.89 12.36 4.17
C MET A 190 -1.90 11.21 4.38
N ILE A 191 -1.49 10.14 5.05
CA ILE A 191 -2.38 9.01 5.37
C ILE A 191 -3.49 9.46 6.31
N GLU A 192 -3.15 10.20 7.37
CA GLU A 192 -4.12 10.79 8.31
C GLU A 192 -5.09 11.75 7.59
N ASP A 193 -4.61 12.59 6.68
CA ASP A 193 -5.45 13.52 5.91
C ASP A 193 -6.41 12.75 4.98
N PHE A 194 -5.96 11.65 4.37
CA PHE A 194 -6.82 10.78 3.56
C PHE A 194 -7.85 10.05 4.43
N GLU A 195 -7.47 9.56 5.61
CA GLU A 195 -8.36 8.88 6.54
C GLU A 195 -9.43 9.83 7.08
N ASN A 196 -9.05 11.06 7.48
CA ASN A 196 -9.96 12.10 7.96
C ASN A 196 -10.99 12.52 6.89
N GLN A 197 -10.66 12.34 5.61
CA GLN A 197 -11.55 12.61 4.49
C GLN A 197 -12.30 11.35 4.00
N ASN A 198 -12.17 10.22 4.70
CA ASN A 198 -12.78 8.93 4.39
C ASN A 198 -12.38 8.35 3.00
N TYR A 199 -11.17 8.67 2.51
CA TYR A 199 -10.65 8.08 1.29
C TYR A 199 -10.00 6.72 1.50
N LEU A 200 -9.55 6.44 2.73
CA LEU A 200 -8.96 5.16 3.12
C LEU A 200 -9.21 4.87 4.59
N CYS A 201 -8.91 3.65 5.02
CA CYS A 201 -8.79 3.29 6.44
C CYS A 201 -7.40 2.74 6.74
N GLN A 202 -6.92 2.93 7.97
CA GLN A 202 -5.69 2.31 8.44
C GLN A 202 -5.99 1.04 9.22
N ILE A 203 -5.25 -0.03 8.93
CA ILE A 203 -5.40 -1.33 9.58
C ILE A 203 -4.05 -1.75 10.16
N THR A 204 -4.05 -2.16 11.42
CA THR A 204 -2.86 -2.76 12.02
C THR A 204 -2.88 -4.28 11.88
N PRO A 205 -1.69 -4.95 11.80
CA PRO A 205 -1.65 -6.42 11.80
C PRO A 205 -2.28 -7.09 13.04
N ARG A 206 -2.61 -6.31 14.08
CA ARG A 206 -3.29 -6.81 15.28
C ARG A 206 -4.81 -6.83 15.12
N ASN A 207 -5.35 -5.84 14.43
CA ASN A 207 -6.79 -5.64 14.26
C ASN A 207 -7.31 -6.16 12.92
N LEU A 208 -6.41 -6.71 12.08
CA LEU A 208 -6.74 -7.10 10.71
C LEU A 208 -7.94 -8.04 10.62
N ASN A 209 -8.05 -9.00 11.54
CA ASN A 209 -9.19 -9.93 11.59
C ASN A 209 -10.53 -9.24 11.91
N ASP A 210 -10.51 -8.20 12.73
CA ASP A 210 -11.73 -7.49 13.15
C ASP A 210 -12.17 -6.52 12.05
N ASP A 211 -11.23 -5.91 11.34
CA ASP A 211 -11.47 -4.92 10.29
C ASP A 211 -11.87 -5.55 8.94
N LEU A 212 -11.67 -6.88 8.79
CA LEU A 212 -12.04 -7.64 7.58
C LEU A 212 -13.46 -8.26 7.66
N ARG A 213 -14.08 -8.28 8.84
CA ARG A 213 -15.45 -8.76 9.09
C ARG A 213 -16.47 -7.65 8.85
#